data_422e0a0f9f19c653bfde29bb2f0510af
#
_entry.id   422e0a0f9f19c653bfde29bb2f0510af
#
_cell.length_a   1.000
_cell.length_b   1.000
_cell.length_c   1.000
_cell.angle_alpha   90.00
_cell.angle_beta   90.00
_cell.angle_gamma   90.00
#
_symmetry.space_group_name_H-M   'P 1'
#
loop_
_entity.id
_entity.type
_entity.pdbx_description
1 polymer ?
#
loop_
_entity_poly.entity_id
_entity_poly.type
_entity_poly.pdbx_seq_one_letter_code
_entity_poly.pdbx_strand_id
1 'polypeptide(L)'
;MIDYSKIGYFVIDVDGTMTDAGIYYDDSGNELKKFCTKDAAGFFTAHAVGMKIMVLTGRECKAVTRRMQEMSVEFICQNIKDKKSFLISFLKEHGIKKEQLGYIGDDLNDLPAMSLAGFVGCPKDSCEEIREAADYVSGYCGGHGAVRDIICHVLKERGQWDEAIRQVYKL
;
A
#
# COMPACT_ATOMS: atom_id res chain seq x y z
N MET A 1 1.65 14.09 16.60
CA MET A 1 0.30 13.99 15.95
C MET A 1 0.53 13.99 14.44
N ILE A 2 -0.08 13.05 13.73
CA ILE A 2 0.05 12.93 12.27
C ILE A 2 -0.72 14.06 11.60
N ASP A 3 -0.10 14.71 10.64
CA ASP A 3 -0.75 15.68 9.77
C ASP A 3 -1.20 14.97 8.48
N TYR A 4 -2.37 14.37 8.50
CA TYR A 4 -2.93 13.62 7.38
C TYR A 4 -3.07 14.46 6.11
N SER A 5 -3.22 15.78 6.23
CA SER A 5 -3.34 16.68 5.07
C SER A 5 -2.11 16.65 4.15
N LYS A 6 -0.96 16.28 4.69
CA LYS A 6 0.29 16.21 3.94
C LYS A 6 0.51 14.88 3.22
N ILE A 7 -0.17 13.80 3.62
CA ILE A 7 0.03 12.48 2.99
C ILE A 7 -0.44 12.53 1.53
N GLY A 8 0.49 12.52 0.60
CA GLY A 8 0.23 12.59 -0.84
C GLY A 8 0.70 11.35 -1.61
N TYR A 9 1.42 10.45 -0.93
CA TYR A 9 1.98 9.24 -1.51
C TYR A 9 1.71 8.04 -0.61
N PHE A 10 1.40 6.90 -1.21
CA PHE A 10 1.41 5.62 -0.53
C PHE A 10 2.47 4.70 -1.11
N VAL A 11 3.22 4.02 -0.24
CA VAL A 11 4.01 2.84 -0.55
C VAL A 11 3.29 1.64 0.05
N ILE A 12 3.03 0.62 -0.77
CA ILE A 12 2.21 -0.54 -0.39
C ILE A 12 2.98 -1.81 -0.72
N ASP A 13 3.17 -2.67 0.27
CA ASP A 13 3.67 -4.02 0.06
C ASP A 13 2.61 -4.93 -0.59
N VAL A 14 3.02 -6.08 -1.10
CA VAL A 14 2.14 -7.02 -1.80
C VAL A 14 1.81 -8.25 -0.95
N ASP A 15 2.85 -9.01 -0.56
CA ASP A 15 2.67 -10.33 0.02
C ASP A 15 2.32 -10.23 1.51
N GLY A 16 1.10 -10.58 1.88
CA GLY A 16 0.56 -10.41 3.22
C GLY A 16 -0.18 -9.09 3.44
N THR A 17 0.03 -8.10 2.57
CA THR A 17 -0.66 -6.80 2.60
C THR A 17 -1.82 -6.75 1.59
N MET A 18 -1.53 -6.88 0.30
CA MET A 18 -2.54 -6.92 -0.78
C MET A 18 -3.04 -8.34 -1.04
N THR A 19 -2.31 -9.35 -0.58
CA THR A 19 -2.62 -10.78 -0.69
C THR A 19 -2.74 -11.40 0.70
N ASP A 20 -3.18 -12.65 0.75
CA ASP A 20 -3.28 -13.45 1.96
C ASP A 20 -1.94 -14.14 2.36
N ALA A 21 -0.81 -13.64 1.84
CA ALA A 21 0.54 -14.20 2.00
C ALA A 21 0.72 -15.62 1.44
N GLY A 22 -0.32 -16.23 0.87
CA GLY A 22 -0.24 -17.56 0.26
C GLY A 22 0.62 -17.55 -1.00
N ILE A 23 1.51 -18.54 -1.13
CA ILE A 23 2.32 -18.76 -2.32
C ILE A 23 1.72 -19.95 -3.07
N TYR A 24 1.23 -19.71 -4.28
CA TYR A 24 0.63 -20.70 -5.15
C TYR A 24 1.45 -20.84 -6.42
N TYR A 25 1.73 -22.07 -6.83
CA TYR A 25 2.40 -22.34 -8.11
C TYR A 25 1.50 -23.20 -8.99
N ASP A 26 1.50 -22.94 -10.30
CA ASP A 26 0.95 -23.85 -11.30
C ASP A 26 1.98 -24.94 -11.67
N ASP A 27 1.55 -25.93 -12.46
CA ASP A 27 2.39 -27.03 -12.92
C ASP A 27 3.57 -26.59 -13.80
N SER A 28 3.53 -25.36 -14.33
CA SER A 28 4.59 -24.73 -15.12
C SER A 28 5.55 -23.90 -14.25
N GLY A 29 5.32 -23.85 -12.92
CA GLY A 29 6.12 -23.07 -11.98
C GLY A 29 5.80 -21.57 -11.97
N ASN A 30 4.70 -21.13 -12.60
CA ASN A 30 4.27 -19.74 -12.49
C ASN A 30 3.67 -19.48 -11.11
N GLU A 31 4.03 -18.36 -10.51
CA GLU A 31 3.44 -17.94 -9.24
C GLU A 31 2.08 -17.28 -9.48
N LEU A 32 1.08 -17.73 -8.75
CA LEU A 32 -0.27 -17.17 -8.73
C LEU A 32 -0.46 -16.40 -7.43
N LYS A 33 -1.21 -15.29 -7.50
CA LYS A 33 -1.56 -14.46 -6.33
C LYS A 33 -3.04 -14.18 -6.29
N LYS A 34 -3.60 -14.25 -5.08
CA LYS A 34 -4.99 -13.88 -4.80
C LYS A 34 -5.04 -12.45 -4.27
N PHE A 35 -5.51 -11.53 -5.10
CA PHE A 35 -5.79 -10.15 -4.72
C PHE A 35 -7.25 -9.96 -4.29
N CYS A 36 -7.49 -8.98 -3.43
CA CYS A 36 -8.85 -8.57 -3.07
C CYS A 36 -9.37 -7.53 -4.07
N THR A 37 -10.53 -7.80 -4.67
CA THR A 37 -11.18 -6.84 -5.58
C THR A 37 -11.53 -5.53 -4.89
N LYS A 38 -11.89 -5.58 -3.59
CA LYS A 38 -12.29 -4.40 -2.81
C LYS A 38 -11.17 -3.37 -2.68
N ASP A 39 -9.90 -3.79 -2.70
CA ASP A 39 -8.77 -2.86 -2.57
C ASP A 39 -8.69 -1.87 -3.73
N ALA A 40 -9.15 -2.25 -4.93
CA ALA A 40 -9.19 -1.34 -6.08
C ALA A 40 -9.97 -0.04 -5.79
N ALA A 41 -11.02 -0.10 -4.98
CA ALA A 41 -11.75 1.10 -4.58
C ALA A 41 -10.88 2.09 -3.77
N GLY A 42 -9.97 1.58 -2.94
CA GLY A 42 -8.98 2.41 -2.22
C GLY A 42 -8.03 3.12 -3.20
N PHE A 43 -7.49 2.37 -4.17
CA PHE A 43 -6.60 2.94 -5.19
C PHE A 43 -7.30 4.03 -6.02
N PHE A 44 -8.49 3.75 -6.53
CA PHE A 44 -9.22 4.72 -7.35
C PHE A 44 -9.61 5.97 -6.57
N THR A 45 -10.02 5.84 -5.30
CA THR A 45 -10.35 7.00 -4.46
C THR A 45 -9.12 7.81 -4.09
N ALA A 46 -7.96 7.18 -3.84
CA ALA A 46 -6.71 7.90 -3.63
C ALA A 46 -6.29 8.69 -4.87
N HIS A 47 -6.36 8.08 -6.07
CA HIS A 47 -6.06 8.76 -7.32
C HIS A 47 -7.01 9.93 -7.61
N ALA A 48 -8.32 9.79 -7.31
CA ALA A 48 -9.31 10.84 -7.52
C ALA A 48 -8.98 12.14 -6.77
N VAL A 49 -8.28 12.05 -5.64
CA VAL A 49 -7.83 13.23 -4.87
C VAL A 49 -6.34 13.56 -5.09
N GLY A 50 -5.74 13.03 -6.15
CA GLY A 50 -4.37 13.35 -6.58
C GLY A 50 -3.26 12.67 -5.78
N MET A 51 -3.56 11.64 -4.98
CA MET A 51 -2.53 10.85 -4.32
C MET A 51 -1.86 9.90 -5.31
N LYS A 52 -0.57 9.65 -5.12
CA LYS A 52 0.21 8.70 -5.93
C LYS A 52 0.50 7.44 -5.16
N ILE A 53 0.59 6.32 -5.87
CA ILE A 53 0.79 5.01 -5.27
C ILE A 53 2.02 4.34 -5.88
N MET A 54 2.88 3.82 -4.99
CA MET A 54 3.95 2.89 -5.29
C MET A 54 3.60 1.52 -4.71
N VAL A 55 3.78 0.48 -5.49
CA VAL A 55 3.84 -0.89 -4.98
C VAL A 55 5.31 -1.31 -4.89
N LEU A 56 5.74 -1.78 -3.70
CA LEU A 56 7.12 -2.09 -3.38
C LEU A 56 7.23 -3.49 -2.75
N THR A 57 7.67 -4.48 -3.53
CA THR A 57 7.73 -5.88 -3.10
C THR A 57 9.09 -6.52 -3.32
N GLY A 58 9.47 -7.43 -2.42
CA GLY A 58 10.68 -8.23 -2.50
C GLY A 58 10.63 -9.37 -3.52
N ARG A 59 9.44 -9.72 -4.04
CA ARG A 59 9.24 -10.78 -5.04
C ARG A 59 8.98 -10.18 -6.42
N GLU A 60 9.10 -11.01 -7.45
CA GLU A 60 8.74 -10.64 -8.82
C GLU A 60 7.69 -11.62 -9.34
N CYS A 61 6.56 -11.10 -9.81
CA CYS A 61 5.47 -11.90 -10.31
C CYS A 61 4.67 -11.14 -11.39
N LYS A 62 4.39 -11.80 -12.51
CA LYS A 62 3.59 -11.22 -13.60
C LYS A 62 2.19 -10.82 -13.16
N ALA A 63 1.60 -11.55 -12.21
CA ALA A 63 0.29 -11.24 -11.66
C ALA A 63 0.27 -9.88 -10.93
N VAL A 64 1.37 -9.51 -10.24
CA VAL A 64 1.53 -8.18 -9.62
C VAL A 64 1.53 -7.10 -10.70
N THR A 65 2.38 -7.22 -11.72
CA THR A 65 2.43 -6.24 -12.82
C THR A 65 1.06 -6.02 -13.43
N ARG A 66 0.36 -7.11 -13.81
CA ARG A 66 -0.97 -7.04 -14.39
C ARG A 66 -1.97 -6.33 -13.46
N ARG A 67 -2.03 -6.76 -12.19
CA ARG A 67 -2.99 -6.20 -11.24
C ARG A 67 -2.75 -4.72 -10.97
N MET A 68 -1.50 -4.30 -10.84
CA MET A 68 -1.14 -2.90 -10.60
C MET A 68 -1.46 -2.01 -11.82
N GLN A 69 -1.26 -2.52 -13.03
CA GLN A 69 -1.66 -1.82 -14.26
C GLN A 69 -3.18 -1.61 -14.34
N GLU A 70 -3.99 -2.63 -13.97
CA GLU A 70 -5.45 -2.51 -13.90
C GLU A 70 -5.92 -1.41 -12.93
N MET A 71 -5.12 -1.10 -11.90
CA MET A 71 -5.40 -0.08 -10.89
C MET A 71 -4.67 1.24 -11.15
N SER A 72 -4.00 1.39 -12.30
CA SER A 72 -3.26 2.60 -12.70
C SER A 72 -2.18 3.03 -11.70
N VAL A 73 -1.50 2.06 -11.06
CA VAL A 73 -0.41 2.32 -10.12
C VAL A 73 0.77 2.95 -10.84
N GLU A 74 1.27 4.09 -10.34
CA GLU A 74 2.32 4.86 -11.00
C GLU A 74 3.69 4.19 -10.92
N PHE A 75 4.00 3.56 -9.78
CA PHE A 75 5.32 2.97 -9.55
C PHE A 75 5.17 1.50 -9.13
N ILE A 76 5.61 0.59 -9.98
CA ILE A 76 5.56 -0.86 -9.75
C ILE A 76 6.99 -1.37 -9.56
N CYS A 77 7.42 -1.50 -8.31
CA CYS A 77 8.79 -1.83 -7.92
C CYS A 77 8.84 -3.25 -7.35
N GLN A 78 9.25 -4.20 -8.18
CA GLN A 78 9.37 -5.61 -7.82
C GLN A 78 10.83 -6.03 -7.65
N ASN A 79 11.06 -7.17 -6.98
CA ASN A 79 12.38 -7.74 -6.70
C ASN A 79 13.31 -6.82 -5.88
N ILE A 80 12.73 -5.97 -5.04
CA ILE A 80 13.47 -5.04 -4.19
C ILE A 80 13.69 -5.68 -2.81
N LYS A 81 14.89 -6.20 -2.56
CA LYS A 81 15.23 -6.85 -1.29
C LYS A 81 15.53 -5.87 -0.17
N ASP A 82 16.21 -4.77 -0.48
CA ASP A 82 16.47 -3.67 0.45
C ASP A 82 15.47 -2.54 0.16
N LYS A 83 14.27 -2.68 0.71
CA LYS A 83 13.18 -1.69 0.58
C LYS A 83 13.57 -0.32 1.11
N LYS A 84 14.35 -0.27 2.22
CA LYS A 84 14.76 0.99 2.85
C LYS A 84 15.70 1.79 1.95
N SER A 85 16.78 1.19 1.48
CA SER A 85 17.77 1.89 0.62
C SER A 85 17.15 2.33 -0.70
N PHE A 86 16.28 1.49 -1.29
CA PHE A 86 15.51 1.83 -2.46
C PHE A 86 14.63 3.06 -2.21
N LEU A 87 13.86 3.04 -1.13
CA LEU A 87 12.93 4.13 -0.81
C LEU A 87 13.66 5.44 -0.48
N ILE A 88 14.80 5.41 0.21
CA ILE A 88 15.64 6.61 0.43
C ILE A 88 16.01 7.26 -0.90
N SER A 89 16.48 6.47 -1.87
CA SER A 89 16.87 6.98 -3.17
C SER A 89 15.69 7.57 -3.94
N PHE A 90 14.56 6.87 -3.94
CA PHE A 90 13.33 7.31 -4.58
C PHE A 90 12.79 8.62 -3.97
N LEU A 91 12.71 8.71 -2.65
CA LEU A 91 12.23 9.91 -1.95
C LEU A 91 13.10 11.13 -2.29
N LYS A 92 14.44 10.94 -2.34
CA LYS A 92 15.38 12.00 -2.70
C LYS A 92 15.19 12.44 -4.16
N GLU A 93 15.08 11.50 -5.09
CA GLU A 93 14.90 11.79 -6.51
C GLU A 93 13.61 12.58 -6.79
N HIS A 94 12.53 12.22 -6.11
CA HIS A 94 11.21 12.85 -6.31
C HIS A 94 10.93 14.03 -5.36
N GLY A 95 11.86 14.39 -4.46
CA GLY A 95 11.69 15.48 -3.52
C GLY A 95 10.57 15.26 -2.49
N ILE A 96 10.26 13.99 -2.18
CA ILE A 96 9.19 13.60 -1.26
C ILE A 96 9.72 13.61 0.17
N LYS A 97 9.04 14.32 1.05
CA LYS A 97 9.40 14.38 2.47
C LYS A 97 8.68 13.29 3.26
N LYS A 98 9.24 12.93 4.43
CA LYS A 98 8.68 11.94 5.35
C LYS A 98 7.19 12.15 5.62
N GLU A 99 6.80 13.36 5.96
CA GLU A 99 5.42 13.71 6.30
C GLU A 99 4.43 13.58 5.14
N GLN A 100 4.91 13.43 3.91
CA GLN A 100 4.09 13.23 2.71
C GLN A 100 3.85 11.77 2.36
N LEU A 101 4.53 10.85 3.05
CA LEU A 101 4.52 9.43 2.76
C LEU A 101 3.68 8.65 3.76
N GLY A 102 2.73 7.85 3.26
CA GLY A 102 2.11 6.74 3.97
C GLY A 102 2.76 5.41 3.54
N TYR A 103 2.95 4.49 4.47
CA TYR A 103 3.43 3.14 4.19
C TYR A 103 2.42 2.11 4.67
N ILE A 104 2.14 1.10 3.86
CA ILE A 104 1.27 -0.03 4.21
C ILE A 104 2.05 -1.33 3.99
N GLY A 105 2.26 -2.09 5.05
CA GLY A 105 2.99 -3.37 5.02
C GLY A 105 2.62 -4.25 6.19
N ASP A 106 3.14 -5.47 6.26
CA ASP A 106 2.66 -6.48 7.21
C ASP A 106 3.75 -7.24 7.96
N ASP A 107 5.01 -7.26 7.47
CA ASP A 107 6.04 -8.10 8.06
C ASP A 107 7.38 -7.37 8.24
N LEU A 108 8.30 -7.99 8.95
CA LEU A 108 9.59 -7.45 9.40
C LEU A 108 10.45 -6.84 8.27
N ASN A 109 10.31 -7.33 7.04
CA ASN A 109 10.99 -6.78 5.87
C ASN A 109 10.53 -5.36 5.49
N ASP A 110 9.35 -4.93 5.97
CA ASP A 110 8.82 -3.58 5.78
C ASP A 110 9.30 -2.60 6.84
N LEU A 111 9.53 -3.09 8.06
CA LEU A 111 9.80 -2.26 9.23
C LEU A 111 10.92 -1.22 9.02
N PRO A 112 12.07 -1.56 8.37
CA PRO A 112 13.10 -0.56 8.10
C PRO A 112 12.64 0.56 7.16
N ALA A 113 11.79 0.26 6.16
CA ALA A 113 11.27 1.23 5.21
C ALA A 113 10.13 2.07 5.81
N MET A 114 9.29 1.49 6.67
CA MET A 114 8.23 2.19 7.40
C MET A 114 8.76 3.36 8.24
N SER A 115 9.99 3.27 8.75
CA SER A 115 10.62 4.37 9.50
C SER A 115 10.78 5.68 8.71
N LEU A 116 10.69 5.61 7.38
CA LEU A 116 10.77 6.75 6.45
C LEU A 116 9.41 7.41 6.19
N ALA A 117 8.31 6.82 6.66
CA ALA A 117 6.95 7.32 6.44
C ALA A 117 6.46 8.19 7.60
N GLY A 118 5.60 9.15 7.29
CA GLY A 118 4.90 9.99 8.27
C GLY A 118 3.60 9.38 8.78
N PHE A 119 3.12 8.32 8.10
CA PHE A 119 2.00 7.50 8.49
C PHE A 119 2.28 6.03 8.15
N VAL A 120 1.98 5.14 9.06
CA VAL A 120 2.12 3.69 8.87
C VAL A 120 0.79 3.01 9.15
N GLY A 121 0.30 2.25 8.17
CA GLY A 121 -0.88 1.39 8.31
C GLY A 121 -0.51 -0.08 8.10
N CYS A 122 -1.25 -0.99 8.71
CA CYS A 122 -1.03 -2.41 8.50
C CYS A 122 -2.32 -3.23 8.54
N PRO A 123 -2.37 -4.41 7.89
CA PRO A 123 -3.43 -5.39 8.06
C PRO A 123 -3.56 -5.89 9.51
N LYS A 124 -4.73 -6.41 9.83
CA LYS A 124 -5.04 -6.96 11.16
C LYS A 124 -4.12 -8.12 11.57
N ASP A 125 -3.73 -8.93 10.61
CA ASP A 125 -2.93 -10.15 10.75
C ASP A 125 -1.43 -9.96 10.53
N SER A 126 -0.96 -8.70 10.48
CA SER A 126 0.46 -8.36 10.46
C SER A 126 1.19 -8.88 11.69
N CYS A 127 2.50 -9.06 11.61
CA CYS A 127 3.31 -9.45 12.77
C CYS A 127 3.22 -8.42 13.89
N GLU A 128 3.58 -8.82 15.11
CA GLU A 128 3.41 -7.99 16.32
C GLU A 128 4.19 -6.68 16.21
N GLU A 129 5.43 -6.75 15.75
CA GLU A 129 6.32 -5.59 15.63
C GLU A 129 5.79 -4.54 14.65
N ILE A 130 5.12 -4.97 13.59
CA ILE A 130 4.48 -4.07 12.64
C ILE A 130 3.25 -3.42 13.25
N ARG A 131 2.41 -4.20 13.96
CA ARG A 131 1.22 -3.64 14.63
C ARG A 131 1.58 -2.65 15.72
N GLU A 132 2.69 -2.86 16.44
CA GLU A 132 3.20 -1.92 17.43
C GLU A 132 3.77 -0.62 16.80
N ALA A 133 4.35 -0.73 15.60
CA ALA A 133 4.89 0.42 14.88
C ALA A 133 3.83 1.19 14.07
N ALA A 134 2.64 0.61 13.86
CA ALA A 134 1.60 1.19 13.02
C ALA A 134 0.81 2.29 13.75
N ASP A 135 0.52 3.35 13.01
CA ASP A 135 -0.40 4.41 13.44
C ASP A 135 -1.88 3.96 13.29
N TYR A 136 -2.14 3.04 12.36
CA TYR A 136 -3.47 2.47 12.14
C TYR A 136 -3.38 0.99 11.77
N VAL A 137 -4.04 0.15 12.57
CA VAL A 137 -4.22 -1.27 12.29
C VAL A 137 -5.61 -1.48 11.70
N SER A 138 -5.68 -1.99 10.48
CA SER A 138 -6.95 -2.28 9.80
C SER A 138 -7.79 -3.30 10.56
N GLY A 139 -9.11 -3.21 10.43
CA GLY A 139 -10.04 -4.25 10.88
C GLY A 139 -10.03 -5.51 10.01
N TYR A 140 -9.35 -5.47 8.85
CA TYR A 140 -9.29 -6.55 7.85
C TYR A 140 -7.89 -7.14 7.75
N CYS A 141 -7.83 -8.44 7.42
CA CYS A 141 -6.60 -9.13 7.11
C CYS A 141 -6.08 -8.75 5.71
N GLY A 142 -4.79 -9.03 5.47
CA GLY A 142 -4.19 -8.90 4.16
C GLY A 142 -4.95 -9.73 3.10
N GLY A 143 -5.07 -9.19 1.88
CA GLY A 143 -5.86 -9.81 0.81
C GLY A 143 -7.36 -9.88 1.05
N HIS A 144 -7.90 -9.17 2.05
CA HIS A 144 -9.33 -9.15 2.40
C HIS A 144 -9.89 -7.73 2.50
N GLY A 145 -9.20 -6.73 1.96
CA GLY A 145 -9.66 -5.34 1.93
C GLY A 145 -8.94 -4.41 2.91
N ALA A 146 -7.84 -4.85 3.51
CA ALA A 146 -7.06 -4.05 4.46
C ALA A 146 -6.51 -2.77 3.83
N VAL A 147 -5.98 -2.86 2.60
CA VAL A 147 -5.44 -1.69 1.89
C VAL A 147 -6.51 -0.63 1.64
N ARG A 148 -7.70 -1.06 1.20
CA ARG A 148 -8.85 -0.14 1.04
C ARG A 148 -9.21 0.53 2.37
N ASP A 149 -9.27 -0.23 3.46
CA ASP A 149 -9.65 0.28 4.78
C ASP A 149 -8.66 1.34 5.27
N ILE A 150 -7.35 1.09 5.13
CA ILE A 150 -6.29 2.01 5.53
C ILE A 150 -6.33 3.30 4.68
N ILE A 151 -6.47 3.19 3.36
CA ILE A 151 -6.60 4.36 2.48
C ILE A 151 -7.85 5.16 2.82
N CYS A 152 -8.99 4.47 3.05
CA CYS A 152 -10.24 5.09 3.47
C CYS A 152 -10.08 5.86 4.80
N HIS A 153 -9.37 5.28 5.77
CA HIS A 153 -9.05 5.97 7.03
C HIS A 153 -8.31 7.28 6.76
N VAL A 154 -7.20 7.25 6.01
CA VAL A 154 -6.44 8.46 5.69
C VAL A 154 -7.29 9.50 4.95
N LEU A 155 -8.09 9.09 3.97
CA LEU A 155 -8.97 10.01 3.23
C LEU A 155 -10.06 10.62 4.11
N LYS A 156 -10.58 9.89 5.11
CA LYS A 156 -11.53 10.42 6.09
C LYS A 156 -10.87 11.45 7.01
N GLU A 157 -9.67 11.16 7.53
CA GLU A 157 -8.90 12.10 8.35
C GLU A 157 -8.52 13.38 7.57
N ARG A 158 -8.38 13.27 6.24
CA ARG A 158 -8.20 14.42 5.33
C ARG A 158 -9.50 15.16 5.00
N GLY A 159 -10.67 14.62 5.37
CA GLY A 159 -11.98 15.16 4.97
C GLY A 159 -12.29 15.03 3.48
N GLN A 160 -11.59 14.13 2.76
CA GLN A 160 -11.68 13.98 1.29
C GLN A 160 -12.42 12.70 0.84
N TRP A 161 -12.81 11.83 1.76
CA TRP A 161 -13.44 10.55 1.41
C TRP A 161 -14.73 10.70 0.59
N ASP A 162 -15.64 11.58 1.03
CA ASP A 162 -16.93 11.78 0.37
C ASP A 162 -16.80 12.39 -1.03
N GLU A 163 -15.81 13.27 -1.23
CA GLU A 163 -15.49 13.79 -2.54
C GLU A 163 -14.91 12.70 -3.44
N ALA A 164 -13.95 11.94 -2.93
CA ALA A 164 -13.30 10.87 -3.68
C ALA A 164 -14.31 9.82 -4.19
N ILE A 165 -15.23 9.36 -3.35
CA ILE A 165 -16.24 8.38 -3.79
C ILE A 165 -17.22 8.97 -4.80
N ARG A 166 -17.60 10.25 -4.66
CA ARG A 166 -18.46 10.91 -5.66
C ARG A 166 -17.78 11.01 -7.02
N GLN A 167 -16.50 11.35 -7.05
CA GLN A 167 -15.74 11.42 -8.30
C GLN A 167 -15.59 10.05 -8.99
N VAL A 168 -15.26 9.00 -8.22
CA VAL A 168 -15.03 7.66 -8.78
C VAL A 168 -16.34 7.00 -9.22
N TYR A 169 -17.39 7.10 -8.42
CA TYR A 169 -18.64 6.34 -8.63
C TYR A 169 -19.80 7.19 -9.15
N LYS A 170 -19.58 8.49 -9.43
CA LYS A 170 -20.58 9.42 -9.97
C LYS A 170 -21.86 9.49 -9.11
N LEU A 171 -21.67 9.53 -7.79
CA LEU A 171 -22.74 9.61 -6.79
C LEU A 171 -23.20 11.07 -6.57
#